data_7c51da80b9eaa953aa1a637329c6e163
#
_entry.id   7c51da80b9eaa953aa1a637329c6e163
#
_cell.length_a   1.000
_cell.length_b   1.000
_cell.length_c   1.000
_cell.angle_alpha   90.00
_cell.angle_beta   90.00
_cell.angle_gamma   90.00
#
_symmetry.space_group_name_H-M   'P 1'
#
loop_
_entity.id
_entity.type
_entity.pdbx_description
1 polymer ?
#
loop_
_entity_poly.entity_id
_entity_poly.type
_entity_poly.pdbx_seq_one_letter_code
_entity_poly.pdbx_strand_id
1 'polypeptide(L)'
;MSVARLRLDRAANALEAFSRLYAGDRYAFLCESLGEAGRNRFSFFGGRPTRIHRSWPRLITIENVETGETKSDPLDLLDSIRALLSPLQAVPEVPPFSSGVVGYLGYDAVRRFERLPSSPPDPEGLPDSVLLVPSEIVVVDHQKGTTDILVHGTGGAARLSKIRAQLDGPPSPELEASGSDQGVDLFSRTTQPDFEAGVGTILEHIRAGDIFQGVLSQRFEASCESDPFDLYRSLRETNPSPYMYFLKLGSDHAVLGSSPEVLVSLEGKRAMTRPLAGTRPRGDSPERDQTLATELLSDSKERAEHVMLVDLARNDLGRVCEYGSVRVTRQFEIERHARVMHIVSEVEGLLRPEHDALDLLRAAFPAGTVTGAPKIRAMEIIDSLEPVRRGLYGGAIGYIDPSNRMDLCLAIRTLVVHRGRVLLQAGAGIVADSDPRREYEETRHKASALVQALERCRSSAGGHDGRAKAEFTSAGAWGSGGLSMEPPSASAAPRVDQ
;
A
#
# COMPACT_ATOMS: atom_id res chain seq x y z
N MET A 1 28.96 -0.68 4.59
CA MET A 1 28.68 -0.18 5.96
C MET A 1 28.81 -1.34 6.94
N SER A 2 29.33 -1.12 8.17
CA SER A 2 29.33 -2.17 9.20
C SER A 2 27.89 -2.45 9.66
N VAL A 3 27.58 -3.73 9.92
CA VAL A 3 26.28 -4.17 10.45
C VAL A 3 26.55 -4.87 11.78
N ALA A 4 25.94 -4.39 12.84
CA ALA A 4 25.89 -5.08 14.11
C ALA A 4 24.60 -5.90 14.19
N ARG A 5 24.66 -7.16 14.62
CA ARG A 5 23.52 -8.06 14.72
C ARG A 5 23.41 -8.67 16.12
N LEU A 6 22.20 -8.79 16.60
CA LEU A 6 21.85 -9.53 17.79
C LEU A 6 20.67 -10.46 17.47
N ARG A 7 20.82 -11.75 17.77
CA ARG A 7 19.71 -12.70 17.70
C ARG A 7 19.21 -13.04 19.10
N LEU A 8 17.89 -13.02 19.24
CA LEU A 8 17.18 -13.49 20.44
C LEU A 8 16.47 -14.80 20.10
N ASP A 9 16.62 -15.82 20.95
CA ASP A 9 15.96 -17.13 20.80
C ASP A 9 14.51 -17.08 21.34
N ARG A 10 13.80 -16.03 21.00
CA ARG A 10 12.37 -15.80 21.26
C ARG A 10 11.78 -14.91 20.19
N ALA A 11 10.54 -15.15 19.82
CA ALA A 11 9.77 -14.23 18.99
C ALA A 11 9.29 -13.05 19.85
N ALA A 12 9.64 -11.82 19.46
CA ALA A 12 9.08 -10.62 20.07
C ALA A 12 7.63 -10.42 19.57
N ASN A 13 6.80 -9.81 20.40
CA ASN A 13 5.53 -9.25 19.94
C ASN A 13 5.86 -8.02 19.09
N ALA A 14 5.66 -8.10 17.78
CA ALA A 14 6.08 -7.06 16.84
C ALA A 14 5.40 -5.72 17.10
N LEU A 15 4.09 -5.72 17.42
CA LEU A 15 3.32 -4.51 17.69
C LEU A 15 3.82 -3.81 18.96
N GLU A 16 4.02 -4.57 20.04
CA GLU A 16 4.54 -4.04 21.31
C GLU A 16 5.99 -3.56 21.18
N ALA A 17 6.83 -4.35 20.52
CA ALA A 17 8.23 -4.01 20.27
C ALA A 17 8.35 -2.73 19.42
N PHE A 18 7.54 -2.60 18.37
CA PHE A 18 7.47 -1.39 17.56
C PHE A 18 7.03 -0.19 18.39
N SER A 19 5.97 -0.34 19.18
CA SER A 19 5.46 0.72 20.06
C SER A 19 6.56 1.27 20.99
N ARG A 20 7.32 0.39 21.63
CA ARG A 20 8.40 0.77 22.55
C ARG A 20 9.60 1.42 21.87
N LEU A 21 9.95 0.96 20.68
CA LEU A 21 11.20 1.34 20.04
C LEU A 21 11.03 2.54 19.09
N TYR A 22 9.90 2.64 18.38
CA TYR A 22 9.78 3.50 17.21
C TYR A 22 8.49 4.32 17.12
N ALA A 23 7.44 4.07 17.92
CA ALA A 23 6.19 4.83 17.83
C ALA A 23 6.38 6.34 18.00
N GLY A 24 7.34 6.76 18.87
CA GLY A 24 7.71 8.15 19.05
C GLY A 24 8.63 8.75 17.99
N ASP A 25 9.23 7.93 17.12
CA ASP A 25 10.17 8.40 16.11
C ASP A 25 9.42 9.12 14.96
N ARG A 26 10.08 10.07 14.31
CA ARG A 26 9.53 10.82 13.17
C ARG A 26 9.37 9.96 11.93
N TYR A 27 10.24 8.98 11.75
CA TYR A 27 10.27 8.04 10.63
C TYR A 27 10.40 6.62 11.15
N ALA A 28 9.45 5.80 10.82
CA ALA A 28 9.43 4.39 11.24
C ALA A 28 8.55 3.58 10.31
N PHE A 29 8.71 2.27 10.32
CA PHE A 29 7.87 1.35 9.59
C PHE A 29 7.62 0.07 10.37
N LEU A 30 6.44 -0.52 10.18
CA LEU A 30 6.06 -1.85 10.64
C LEU A 30 5.37 -2.56 9.49
N CYS A 31 5.83 -3.77 9.17
CA CYS A 31 5.22 -4.66 8.20
C CYS A 31 4.98 -6.02 8.87
N GLU A 32 3.76 -6.49 8.81
CA GLU A 32 3.34 -7.78 9.37
C GLU A 32 2.58 -8.58 8.32
N SER A 33 2.70 -9.89 8.37
CA SER A 33 1.84 -10.79 7.61
C SER A 33 0.86 -11.43 8.58
N LEU A 34 -0.43 -11.14 8.44
CA LEU A 34 -1.51 -11.66 9.28
C LEU A 34 -2.57 -12.34 8.40
N GLY A 35 -3.23 -13.37 8.93
CA GLY A 35 -4.28 -14.10 8.21
C GLY A 35 -4.11 -15.62 8.30
N GLU A 36 -5.11 -16.38 7.84
CA GLU A 36 -5.16 -17.84 7.96
C GLU A 36 -4.29 -18.60 6.91
N ALA A 37 -3.80 -17.93 5.90
CA ALA A 37 -3.22 -18.56 4.70
C ALA A 37 -1.80 -19.16 4.86
N GLY A 38 -1.32 -19.44 6.07
CA GLY A 38 -0.02 -20.09 6.31
C GLY A 38 1.21 -19.25 5.94
N ARG A 39 1.04 -17.97 5.65
CA ARG A 39 2.09 -17.03 5.25
C ARG A 39 2.59 -16.15 6.40
N ASN A 40 2.04 -16.28 7.60
CA ASN A 40 2.33 -15.48 8.80
C ASN A 40 3.69 -15.79 9.39
N ARG A 41 4.73 -15.80 8.57
CA ARG A 41 6.06 -16.18 9.03
C ARG A 41 6.82 -15.01 9.62
N PHE A 42 6.78 -13.85 8.97
CA PHE A 42 7.62 -12.74 9.35
C PHE A 42 6.81 -11.50 9.73
N SER A 43 7.27 -10.83 10.78
CA SER A 43 7.02 -9.41 10.99
C SER A 43 8.38 -8.70 10.98
N PHE A 44 8.46 -7.54 10.35
CA PHE A 44 9.68 -6.75 10.38
C PHE A 44 9.36 -5.26 10.52
N PHE A 45 10.17 -4.57 11.28
CA PHE A 45 9.96 -3.18 11.60
C PHE A 45 11.28 -2.48 11.89
N GLY A 46 11.25 -1.16 11.88
CA GLY A 46 12.45 -0.39 12.14
C GLY A 46 12.22 1.10 12.00
N GLY A 47 13.32 1.84 12.01
CA GLY A 47 13.25 3.28 11.92
C GLY A 47 14.63 3.93 11.76
N ARG A 48 14.68 5.23 12.10
CA ARG A 48 15.91 6.03 12.09
C ARG A 48 16.62 5.95 10.75
N PRO A 49 15.92 6.28 9.65
CA PRO A 49 16.52 6.18 8.34
C PRO A 49 17.75 7.10 8.24
N THR A 50 18.77 6.65 7.51
CA THR A 50 19.92 7.49 7.16
C THR A 50 19.62 8.40 6.00
N ARG A 51 18.75 7.95 5.07
CA ARG A 51 18.32 8.70 3.90
C ARG A 51 16.84 8.51 3.68
N ILE A 52 16.20 9.54 3.11
CA ILE A 52 14.82 9.52 2.67
C ILE A 52 14.79 10.00 1.22
N HIS A 53 14.30 9.13 0.36
CA HIS A 53 14.03 9.45 -1.03
C HIS A 53 12.57 9.86 -1.17
N ARG A 54 12.29 10.97 -1.86
CA ARG A 54 10.95 11.41 -2.22
C ARG A 54 10.90 11.80 -3.68
N SER A 55 9.84 11.43 -4.37
CA SER A 55 9.64 11.86 -5.76
C SER A 55 8.29 12.56 -5.92
N TRP A 56 8.26 13.55 -6.79
CA TRP A 56 7.10 14.25 -7.33
C TRP A 56 7.17 14.20 -8.86
N PRO A 57 6.18 14.67 -9.61
CA PRO A 57 6.18 14.54 -11.07
C PRO A 57 7.46 15.04 -11.77
N ARG A 58 8.10 16.09 -11.23
CA ARG A 58 9.29 16.72 -11.84
C ARG A 58 10.48 16.86 -10.91
N LEU A 59 10.37 16.34 -9.70
CA LEU A 59 11.40 16.52 -8.67
C LEU A 59 11.62 15.19 -7.96
N ILE A 60 12.89 14.83 -7.78
CA ILE A 60 13.32 13.78 -6.86
C ILE A 60 14.25 14.43 -5.85
N THR A 61 14.09 14.11 -4.59
CA THR A 61 14.97 14.57 -3.52
C THR A 61 15.47 13.43 -2.67
N ILE A 62 16.70 13.54 -2.22
CA ILE A 62 17.30 12.65 -1.22
C ILE A 62 17.70 13.50 -0.02
N GLU A 63 17.04 13.27 1.10
CA GLU A 63 17.36 13.86 2.39
C GLU A 63 18.36 12.97 3.13
N ASN A 64 19.46 13.52 3.60
CA ASN A 64 20.32 12.90 4.60
C ASN A 64 19.76 13.29 5.99
N VAL A 65 19.24 12.32 6.73
CA VAL A 65 18.52 12.60 7.98
C VAL A 65 19.46 13.06 9.12
N GLU A 66 20.72 12.63 9.09
CA GLU A 66 21.71 13.00 10.13
C GLU A 66 22.12 14.47 10.01
N THR A 67 22.35 14.94 8.78
CA THR A 67 22.79 16.32 8.51
C THR A 67 21.63 17.28 8.24
N GLY A 68 20.45 16.77 7.95
CA GLY A 68 19.28 17.55 7.50
C GLY A 68 19.42 18.09 6.06
N GLU A 69 20.51 17.76 5.37
CA GLU A 69 20.75 18.21 3.99
C GLU A 69 19.82 17.48 3.02
N THR A 70 19.14 18.25 2.17
CA THR A 70 18.28 17.70 1.11
C THR A 70 18.85 18.11 -0.25
N LYS A 71 19.06 17.14 -1.13
CA LYS A 71 19.56 17.34 -2.49
C LYS A 71 18.53 16.90 -3.52
N SER A 72 18.45 17.65 -4.62
CA SER A 72 17.74 17.19 -5.82
C SER A 72 18.57 16.13 -6.51
N ASP A 73 17.88 15.05 -6.96
CA ASP A 73 18.50 13.99 -7.75
C ASP A 73 18.11 14.17 -9.23
N PRO A 74 19.07 14.30 -10.14
CA PRO A 74 18.81 14.47 -11.57
C PRO A 74 18.45 13.15 -12.28
N LEU A 75 18.62 12.01 -11.62
CA LEU A 75 18.33 10.69 -12.20
C LEU A 75 16.81 10.49 -12.41
N ASP A 76 16.46 9.55 -13.26
CA ASP A 76 15.08 9.09 -13.28
C ASP A 76 14.74 8.29 -12.00
N LEU A 77 13.46 7.99 -11.80
CA LEU A 77 12.99 7.38 -10.54
C LEU A 77 13.68 6.05 -10.23
N LEU A 78 13.79 5.15 -11.21
CA LEU A 78 14.37 3.82 -10.97
C LEU A 78 15.88 3.88 -10.80
N ASP A 79 16.57 4.72 -11.57
CA ASP A 79 18.01 4.90 -11.46
C ASP A 79 18.39 5.59 -10.15
N SER A 80 17.57 6.53 -9.68
CA SER A 80 17.70 7.10 -8.35
C SER A 80 17.59 6.05 -7.24
N ILE A 81 16.63 5.13 -7.35
CA ILE A 81 16.47 4.02 -6.38
C ILE A 81 17.66 3.05 -6.49
N ARG A 82 18.14 2.71 -7.70
CA ARG A 82 19.36 1.89 -7.89
C ARG A 82 20.58 2.51 -7.23
N ALA A 83 20.77 3.81 -7.42
CA ALA A 83 21.87 4.54 -6.78
C ALA A 83 21.75 4.55 -5.25
N LEU A 84 20.55 4.57 -4.72
CA LEU A 84 20.29 4.50 -3.28
C LEU A 84 20.61 3.11 -2.71
N LEU A 85 20.29 2.03 -3.44
CA LEU A 85 20.53 0.65 -3.06
C LEU A 85 22.01 0.22 -3.19
N SER A 86 22.71 0.73 -4.20
CA SER A 86 24.07 0.30 -4.58
C SER A 86 25.10 0.27 -3.43
N PRO A 87 25.15 1.25 -2.48
CA PRO A 87 26.10 1.22 -1.37
C PRO A 87 25.68 0.33 -0.20
N LEU A 88 24.49 -0.26 -0.24
CA LEU A 88 23.93 -1.07 0.84
C LEU A 88 24.34 -2.53 0.70
N GLN A 89 24.31 -3.26 1.82
CA GLN A 89 24.60 -4.69 1.86
C GLN A 89 23.53 -5.41 2.68
N ALA A 90 22.92 -6.43 2.09
CA ALA A 90 22.01 -7.31 2.81
C ALA A 90 22.77 -8.30 3.70
N VAL A 91 22.12 -8.78 4.75
CA VAL A 91 22.58 -9.90 5.58
C VAL A 91 21.80 -11.15 5.16
N PRO A 92 22.38 -12.06 4.36
CA PRO A 92 21.63 -13.15 3.72
C PRO A 92 20.90 -14.08 4.70
N GLU A 93 21.44 -14.22 5.92
CA GLU A 93 20.89 -15.10 6.96
C GLU A 93 19.67 -14.50 7.69
N VAL A 94 19.27 -13.27 7.34
CA VAL A 94 18.13 -12.57 7.94
C VAL A 94 17.09 -12.20 6.88
N PRO A 95 16.26 -13.16 6.44
CA PRO A 95 15.10 -12.86 5.61
C PRO A 95 13.96 -12.29 6.49
N PRO A 96 12.97 -11.59 5.90
CA PRO A 96 12.89 -11.26 4.48
C PRO A 96 13.68 -10.00 4.12
N PHE A 97 13.91 -9.09 5.06
CA PHE A 97 14.48 -7.76 4.85
C PHE A 97 15.52 -7.44 5.92
N SER A 98 16.76 -7.24 5.51
CA SER A 98 17.87 -6.93 6.42
C SER A 98 18.60 -5.63 6.10
N SER A 99 18.32 -5.05 4.95
CA SER A 99 18.86 -3.78 4.44
C SER A 99 18.07 -3.38 3.19
N GLY A 100 18.16 -2.15 2.75
CA GLY A 100 17.52 -1.70 1.52
C GLY A 100 16.64 -0.49 1.72
N VAL A 101 15.58 -0.40 0.92
CA VAL A 101 14.56 0.65 1.01
C VAL A 101 13.21 0.04 1.36
N VAL A 102 12.45 0.76 2.18
CA VAL A 102 11.08 0.43 2.56
C VAL A 102 10.20 1.67 2.43
N GLY A 103 8.99 1.51 1.91
CA GLY A 103 8.09 2.63 1.72
C GLY A 103 7.03 2.37 0.66
N TYR A 104 6.69 3.39 -0.10
CA TYR A 104 5.68 3.29 -1.15
C TYR A 104 6.07 3.96 -2.45
N LEU A 105 5.50 3.44 -3.55
CA LEU A 105 5.35 4.10 -4.83
C LEU A 105 3.85 4.27 -5.09
N GLY A 106 3.37 5.51 -5.20
CA GLY A 106 1.99 5.81 -5.53
C GLY A 106 1.67 5.48 -6.99
N TYR A 107 0.40 5.31 -7.31
CA TYR A 107 -0.08 5.01 -8.66
C TYR A 107 0.49 5.97 -9.70
N ASP A 108 0.53 7.25 -9.38
CA ASP A 108 0.97 8.29 -10.33
C ASP A 108 2.48 8.23 -10.66
N ALA A 109 3.27 7.41 -9.95
CA ALA A 109 4.65 7.11 -10.34
C ALA A 109 4.73 6.44 -11.73
N VAL A 110 3.63 5.82 -12.20
CA VAL A 110 3.53 5.26 -13.55
C VAL A 110 3.86 6.28 -14.65
N ARG A 111 3.59 7.57 -14.41
CA ARG A 111 3.89 8.66 -15.37
C ARG A 111 5.40 8.87 -15.61
N ARG A 112 6.24 8.22 -14.82
CA ARG A 112 7.69 8.11 -15.03
C ARG A 112 8.05 6.93 -15.95
N PHE A 113 7.14 5.98 -16.13
CA PHE A 113 7.35 4.74 -16.89
C PHE A 113 6.60 4.73 -18.21
N GLU A 114 5.40 5.32 -18.21
CA GLU A 114 4.47 5.30 -19.35
C GLU A 114 4.02 6.73 -19.69
N ARG A 115 3.74 6.95 -20.96
CA ARG A 115 3.27 8.24 -21.46
C ARG A 115 1.75 8.31 -21.36
N LEU A 116 1.26 9.03 -20.37
CA LEU A 116 -0.18 9.32 -20.21
C LEU A 116 -0.44 10.79 -20.60
N PRO A 117 -1.43 11.06 -21.48
CA PRO A 117 -1.64 12.38 -22.09
C PRO A 117 -2.19 13.41 -21.09
N SER A 118 -2.97 12.98 -20.11
CA SER A 118 -3.61 13.84 -19.11
C SER A 118 -3.12 13.52 -17.70
N SER A 119 -3.32 14.44 -16.79
CA SER A 119 -3.08 14.23 -15.37
C SER A 119 -4.14 14.99 -14.59
N PRO A 120 -5.00 14.30 -13.83
CA PRO A 120 -5.96 14.97 -12.95
C PRO A 120 -5.26 15.89 -11.94
N PRO A 121 -5.98 16.88 -11.36
CA PRO A 121 -5.44 17.75 -10.32
C PRO A 121 -4.91 16.97 -9.12
N ASP A 122 -3.86 17.51 -8.49
CA ASP A 122 -3.30 16.99 -7.25
C ASP A 122 -3.53 17.98 -6.10
N PRO A 123 -4.65 17.89 -5.38
CA PRO A 123 -4.95 18.82 -4.29
C PRO A 123 -4.11 18.59 -3.03
N GLU A 124 -3.49 17.41 -2.89
CA GLU A 124 -2.77 17.04 -1.68
C GLU A 124 -1.28 17.40 -1.74
N GLY A 125 -0.69 17.40 -2.94
CA GLY A 125 0.74 17.68 -3.16
C GLY A 125 1.66 16.64 -2.50
N LEU A 126 1.14 15.44 -2.20
CA LEU A 126 1.93 14.37 -1.61
C LEU A 126 2.97 13.83 -2.60
N PRO A 127 4.13 13.35 -2.13
CA PRO A 127 5.09 12.69 -3.00
C PRO A 127 4.49 11.48 -3.72
N ASP A 128 4.84 11.29 -5.00
CA ASP A 128 4.51 10.09 -5.77
C ASP A 128 5.23 8.85 -5.19
N SER A 129 6.37 9.03 -4.52
CA SER A 129 7.02 7.96 -3.75
C SER A 129 7.72 8.50 -2.51
N VAL A 130 7.74 7.70 -1.45
CA VAL A 130 8.59 7.91 -0.27
C VAL A 130 9.24 6.59 0.10
N LEU A 131 10.58 6.57 0.10
CA LEU A 131 11.37 5.40 0.45
C LEU A 131 12.36 5.78 1.56
N LEU A 132 12.37 4.99 2.62
CA LEU A 132 13.25 5.12 3.77
C LEU A 132 14.42 4.13 3.61
N VAL A 133 15.64 4.55 3.92
CA VAL A 133 16.81 3.66 4.11
C VAL A 133 17.00 3.50 5.62
N PRO A 134 16.40 2.50 6.27
CA PRO A 134 16.45 2.34 7.72
C PRO A 134 17.87 1.98 8.18
N SER A 135 18.30 2.54 9.31
CA SER A 135 19.53 2.12 10.00
C SER A 135 19.27 1.03 11.04
N GLU A 136 18.04 0.88 11.49
CA GLU A 136 17.65 -0.12 12.47
C GLU A 136 16.52 -0.97 11.92
N ILE A 137 16.70 -2.29 11.95
CA ILE A 137 15.72 -3.27 11.46
C ILE A 137 15.61 -4.39 12.49
N VAL A 138 14.38 -4.74 12.83
CA VAL A 138 14.04 -5.88 13.67
C VAL A 138 13.20 -6.85 12.85
N VAL A 139 13.60 -8.10 12.79
CA VAL A 139 12.91 -9.17 12.06
C VAL A 139 12.50 -10.25 13.03
N VAL A 140 11.21 -10.52 13.11
CA VAL A 140 10.63 -11.60 13.91
C VAL A 140 10.26 -12.75 12.99
N ASP A 141 10.88 -13.90 13.16
CA ASP A 141 10.52 -15.17 12.50
C ASP A 141 9.58 -15.94 13.43
N HIS A 142 8.29 -15.84 13.20
CA HIS A 142 7.26 -16.49 14.03
C HIS A 142 7.32 -18.02 13.93
N GLN A 143 7.77 -18.55 12.80
CA GLN A 143 7.89 -20.00 12.60
C GLN A 143 9.09 -20.59 13.36
N LYS A 144 10.22 -19.86 13.39
CA LYS A 144 11.41 -20.28 14.13
C LYS A 144 11.37 -19.83 15.59
N GLY A 145 10.49 -18.94 15.97
CA GLY A 145 10.44 -18.37 17.30
C GLY A 145 11.63 -17.48 17.63
N THR A 146 12.22 -16.78 16.65
CA THR A 146 13.43 -15.97 16.84
C THR A 146 13.21 -14.51 16.44
N THR A 147 14.07 -13.64 17.00
CA THR A 147 14.09 -12.20 16.64
C THR A 147 15.52 -11.79 16.30
N ASP A 148 15.75 -11.30 15.09
CA ASP A 148 17.01 -10.70 14.68
C ASP A 148 16.91 -9.16 14.76
N ILE A 149 17.89 -8.52 15.36
CA ILE A 149 18.02 -7.07 15.48
C ILE A 149 19.28 -6.65 14.74
N LEU A 150 19.14 -5.73 13.79
CA LEU A 150 20.20 -5.22 12.93
C LEU A 150 20.36 -3.72 13.14
N VAL A 151 21.59 -3.27 13.29
CA VAL A 151 21.94 -1.86 13.33
C VAL A 151 23.05 -1.60 12.32
N HIS A 152 22.76 -0.77 11.33
CA HIS A 152 23.67 -0.37 10.27
C HIS A 152 24.43 0.90 10.68
N GLY A 153 25.74 0.95 10.41
CA GLY A 153 26.58 2.10 10.69
C GLY A 153 27.44 1.98 11.95
N THR A 154 27.99 3.12 12.38
CA THR A 154 28.89 3.19 13.53
C THR A 154 28.12 3.12 14.86
N GLY A 155 28.75 2.59 15.93
CA GLY A 155 28.12 2.51 17.25
C GLY A 155 27.05 1.41 17.41
N GLY A 156 26.93 0.51 16.43
CA GLY A 156 25.92 -0.54 16.39
C GLY A 156 25.84 -1.38 17.67
N ALA A 157 26.95 -1.80 18.25
CA ALA A 157 26.96 -2.61 19.47
C ALA A 157 26.33 -1.93 20.68
N ALA A 158 26.65 -0.64 20.91
CA ALA A 158 26.05 0.14 21.99
C ALA A 158 24.55 0.34 21.77
N ARG A 159 24.14 0.51 20.50
CA ARG A 159 22.72 0.66 20.17
C ARG A 159 21.94 -0.63 20.34
N LEU A 160 22.51 -1.78 19.94
CA LEU A 160 21.91 -3.11 20.18
C LEU A 160 21.65 -3.38 21.66
N SER A 161 22.59 -2.98 22.56
CA SER A 161 22.41 -3.11 24.00
C SER A 161 21.22 -2.29 24.51
N LYS A 162 21.02 -1.08 23.98
CA LYS A 162 19.87 -0.23 24.32
C LYS A 162 18.55 -0.83 23.80
N ILE A 163 18.52 -1.29 22.56
CA ILE A 163 17.33 -1.94 21.99
C ILE A 163 16.95 -3.17 22.81
N ARG A 164 17.93 -4.01 23.15
CA ARG A 164 17.70 -5.20 23.99
C ARG A 164 17.10 -4.80 25.35
N ALA A 165 17.68 -3.83 26.04
CA ALA A 165 17.18 -3.37 27.32
C ALA A 165 15.74 -2.84 27.24
N GLN A 166 15.40 -2.13 26.15
CA GLN A 166 14.03 -1.67 25.90
C GLN A 166 13.06 -2.83 25.64
N LEU A 167 13.49 -3.87 24.90
CA LEU A 167 12.67 -5.06 24.65
C LEU A 167 12.47 -5.95 25.88
N ASP A 168 13.44 -5.96 26.81
CA ASP A 168 13.39 -6.72 28.06
C ASP A 168 12.68 -5.94 29.19
N GLY A 169 12.36 -4.66 28.99
CA GLY A 169 11.68 -3.81 29.95
C GLY A 169 10.20 -4.19 30.17
N PRO A 170 9.54 -3.60 31.20
CA PRO A 170 8.12 -3.83 31.43
C PRO A 170 7.28 -3.39 30.22
N PRO A 171 6.08 -3.98 30.01
CA PRO A 171 5.20 -3.56 28.93
C PRO A 171 4.97 -2.04 28.97
N SER A 172 4.97 -1.42 27.79
CA SER A 172 4.54 -0.01 27.71
C SER A 172 3.12 0.07 28.26
N PRO A 173 2.77 1.13 29.04
CA PRO A 173 1.38 1.34 29.40
C PRO A 173 0.54 1.29 28.12
N GLU A 174 -0.58 0.59 28.17
CA GLU A 174 -1.54 0.69 27.09
C GLU A 174 -1.87 2.17 26.92
N LEU A 175 -1.55 2.72 25.76
CA LEU A 175 -1.96 4.07 25.43
C LEU A 175 -3.48 4.02 25.40
N GLU A 176 -4.10 4.63 26.41
CA GLU A 176 -5.54 4.85 26.40
C GLU A 176 -5.85 5.65 25.12
N ALA A 177 -6.63 5.07 24.24
CA ALA A 177 -7.02 5.74 23.02
C ALA A 177 -7.78 7.03 23.40
N SER A 178 -7.22 8.19 23.05
CA SER A 178 -7.86 9.49 23.26
C SER A 178 -8.81 9.76 22.10
N GLY A 179 -10.11 9.62 22.24
CA GLY A 179 -11.06 9.85 21.17
C GLY A 179 -12.26 10.69 21.57
N SER A 180 -12.93 11.25 20.58
CA SER A 180 -14.20 11.97 20.69
C SER A 180 -15.36 11.07 20.24
N ASP A 181 -16.50 11.21 20.92
CA ASP A 181 -17.73 10.44 20.66
C ASP A 181 -18.48 10.87 19.37
N GLN A 182 -17.81 11.53 18.44
CA GLN A 182 -18.41 12.00 17.21
C GLN A 182 -18.17 10.97 16.09
N GLY A 183 -19.25 10.57 15.40
CA GLY A 183 -19.22 9.73 14.21
C GLY A 183 -18.25 10.26 13.15
N VAL A 184 -17.80 9.41 12.24
CA VAL A 184 -16.89 9.80 11.15
C VAL A 184 -17.71 10.37 10.00
N ASP A 185 -17.67 11.71 9.84
CA ASP A 185 -18.22 12.36 8.65
C ASP A 185 -17.28 12.10 7.47
N LEU A 186 -17.72 11.23 6.56
CA LEU A 186 -17.02 10.93 5.33
C LEU A 186 -17.55 11.79 4.19
N PHE A 187 -16.63 12.53 3.61
CA PHE A 187 -16.89 13.31 2.40
C PHE A 187 -16.32 12.56 1.17
N SER A 188 -17.12 12.37 0.12
CA SER A 188 -16.62 11.87 -1.18
C SER A 188 -16.46 13.03 -2.17
N ARG A 189 -15.34 13.07 -2.87
CA ARG A 189 -15.13 14.05 -3.96
C ARG A 189 -15.95 13.73 -5.21
N THR A 190 -16.47 12.51 -5.31
CA THR A 190 -17.30 12.06 -6.43
C THR A 190 -18.70 11.80 -5.93
N THR A 191 -19.70 12.46 -6.50
CA THR A 191 -21.11 12.17 -6.18
C THR A 191 -21.53 10.83 -6.77
N GLN A 192 -22.60 10.23 -6.24
CA GLN A 192 -23.13 8.99 -6.82
C GLN A 192 -23.51 9.15 -8.30
N PRO A 193 -24.24 10.22 -8.74
CA PRO A 193 -24.54 10.42 -10.15
C PRO A 193 -23.29 10.54 -11.03
N ASP A 194 -22.23 11.23 -10.56
CA ASP A 194 -20.99 11.38 -11.33
C ASP A 194 -20.24 10.05 -11.45
N PHE A 195 -20.21 9.24 -10.37
CA PHE A 195 -19.62 7.91 -10.42
C PHE A 195 -20.37 6.98 -11.39
N GLU A 196 -21.72 6.96 -11.30
CA GLU A 196 -22.55 6.16 -12.19
C GLU A 196 -22.42 6.61 -13.66
N ALA A 197 -22.30 7.91 -13.93
CA ALA A 197 -22.00 8.43 -15.26
C ALA A 197 -20.62 7.98 -15.76
N GLY A 198 -19.60 8.00 -14.87
CA GLY A 198 -18.27 7.47 -15.17
C GLY A 198 -18.29 5.98 -15.54
N VAL A 199 -19.07 5.17 -14.80
CA VAL A 199 -19.29 3.76 -15.15
C VAL A 199 -19.93 3.64 -16.52
N GLY A 200 -20.93 4.46 -16.85
CA GLY A 200 -21.56 4.51 -18.16
C GLY A 200 -20.56 4.78 -19.28
N THR A 201 -19.65 5.74 -19.09
CA THR A 201 -18.58 6.06 -20.05
C THR A 201 -17.63 4.89 -20.25
N ILE A 202 -17.22 4.19 -19.18
CA ILE A 202 -16.37 2.98 -19.29
C ILE A 202 -17.09 1.89 -20.08
N LEU A 203 -18.40 1.68 -19.86
CA LEU A 203 -19.20 0.72 -20.61
C LEU A 203 -19.27 1.06 -22.11
N GLU A 204 -19.32 2.34 -22.48
CA GLU A 204 -19.24 2.79 -23.86
C GLU A 204 -17.90 2.42 -24.49
N HIS A 205 -16.78 2.65 -23.80
CA HIS A 205 -15.45 2.24 -24.26
C HIS A 205 -15.32 0.72 -24.41
N ILE A 206 -15.93 -0.06 -23.50
CA ILE A 206 -15.97 -1.52 -23.61
C ILE A 206 -16.76 -1.95 -24.86
N ARG A 207 -17.94 -1.36 -25.12
CA ARG A 207 -18.75 -1.64 -26.31
C ARG A 207 -18.06 -1.23 -27.62
N ALA A 208 -17.28 -0.14 -27.57
CA ALA A 208 -16.46 0.29 -28.70
C ALA A 208 -15.24 -0.60 -28.97
N GLY A 209 -14.90 -1.51 -28.04
CA GLY A 209 -13.73 -2.38 -28.15
C GLY A 209 -12.41 -1.74 -27.75
N ASP A 210 -12.44 -0.57 -27.09
CA ASP A 210 -11.26 0.13 -26.62
C ASP A 210 -10.57 -0.61 -25.46
N ILE A 211 -11.36 -1.16 -24.54
CA ILE A 211 -10.92 -1.91 -23.35
C ILE A 211 -11.86 -3.09 -23.08
N PHE A 212 -11.39 -4.08 -22.34
CA PHE A 212 -12.21 -5.19 -21.81
C PHE A 212 -12.70 -4.90 -20.40
N GLN A 213 -11.90 -4.16 -19.63
CA GLN A 213 -12.16 -3.78 -18.23
C GLN A 213 -11.50 -2.44 -17.91
N GLY A 214 -12.18 -1.63 -17.10
CA GLY A 214 -11.60 -0.44 -16.47
C GLY A 214 -11.96 -0.36 -15.00
N VAL A 215 -11.02 0.03 -14.13
CA VAL A 215 -11.29 0.19 -12.70
C VAL A 215 -11.52 1.65 -12.37
N LEU A 216 -12.78 2.00 -12.05
CA LEU A 216 -13.12 3.34 -11.59
C LEU A 216 -13.10 3.41 -10.08
N SER A 217 -12.49 4.47 -9.53
CA SER A 217 -12.39 4.65 -8.09
C SER A 217 -12.93 6.00 -7.62
N GLN A 218 -13.27 6.07 -6.32
CA GLN A 218 -13.62 7.31 -5.64
C GLN A 218 -12.85 7.48 -4.34
N ARG A 219 -12.49 8.73 -4.04
CA ARG A 219 -11.79 9.09 -2.82
C ARG A 219 -12.78 9.58 -1.77
N PHE A 220 -12.58 9.09 -0.56
CA PHE A 220 -13.26 9.55 0.65
C PHE A 220 -12.26 10.23 1.57
N GLU A 221 -12.72 11.27 2.27
CA GLU A 221 -11.93 12.07 3.18
C GLU A 221 -12.68 12.27 4.50
N ALA A 222 -11.96 12.33 5.61
CA ALA A 222 -12.48 12.70 6.91
C ALA A 222 -11.44 13.46 7.73
N SER A 223 -11.87 14.23 8.72
CA SER A 223 -10.97 14.76 9.75
C SER A 223 -10.45 13.62 10.62
N CYS A 224 -9.23 13.72 11.09
CA CYS A 224 -8.58 12.69 11.92
C CYS A 224 -7.71 13.35 12.97
N GLU A 225 -8.11 13.24 14.23
CA GLU A 225 -7.36 13.70 15.40
C GLU A 225 -6.64 12.55 16.12
N SER A 226 -6.99 11.30 15.76
CA SER A 226 -6.41 10.10 16.36
C SER A 226 -4.95 9.92 15.96
N ASP A 227 -4.15 9.33 16.84
CA ASP A 227 -2.80 8.92 16.51
C ASP A 227 -2.83 7.87 15.37
N PRO A 228 -2.04 8.04 14.30
CA PRO A 228 -2.03 7.09 13.18
C PRO A 228 -1.67 5.64 13.58
N PHE A 229 -0.89 5.45 14.64
CA PHE A 229 -0.55 4.11 15.10
C PHE A 229 -1.73 3.44 15.83
N ASP A 230 -2.57 4.20 16.52
CA ASP A 230 -3.81 3.65 17.11
C ASP A 230 -4.84 3.28 16.03
N LEU A 231 -4.90 4.07 14.94
CA LEU A 231 -5.67 3.68 13.75
C LEU A 231 -5.17 2.36 13.15
N TYR A 232 -3.84 2.18 13.07
CA TYR A 232 -3.26 0.93 12.62
C TYR A 232 -3.64 -0.25 13.53
N ARG A 233 -3.58 -0.06 14.84
CA ARG A 233 -4.00 -1.09 15.83
C ARG A 233 -5.46 -1.48 15.64
N SER A 234 -6.35 -0.51 15.47
CA SER A 234 -7.75 -0.74 15.19
C SER A 234 -7.96 -1.49 13.87
N LEU A 235 -7.27 -1.08 12.79
CA LEU A 235 -7.36 -1.75 11.50
C LEU A 235 -6.83 -3.19 11.56
N ARG A 236 -5.75 -3.42 12.28
CA ARG A 236 -5.15 -4.74 12.50
C ARG A 236 -6.11 -5.74 13.16
N GLU A 237 -6.91 -5.26 14.08
CA GLU A 237 -7.93 -6.08 14.78
C GLU A 237 -9.19 -6.30 13.94
N THR A 238 -9.62 -5.29 13.19
CA THR A 238 -10.88 -5.34 12.44
C THR A 238 -10.76 -6.01 11.09
N ASN A 239 -9.59 -5.92 10.46
CA ASN A 239 -9.35 -6.41 9.10
C ASN A 239 -7.93 -6.96 8.90
N PRO A 240 -7.53 -8.04 9.59
CA PRO A 240 -6.22 -8.66 9.39
C PRO A 240 -6.06 -9.15 7.96
N SER A 241 -4.88 -8.96 7.37
CA SER A 241 -4.58 -9.29 5.97
C SER A 241 -3.13 -9.78 5.81
N PRO A 242 -2.79 -10.47 4.70
CA PRO A 242 -1.42 -10.93 4.45
C PRO A 242 -0.37 -9.82 4.44
N TYR A 243 -0.76 -8.61 4.06
CA TYR A 243 0.11 -7.43 4.08
C TYR A 243 -0.49 -6.36 4.97
N MET A 244 -0.07 -6.33 6.22
CA MET A 244 -0.35 -5.25 7.16
C MET A 244 0.87 -4.32 7.20
N TYR A 245 0.64 -3.02 7.11
CA TYR A 245 1.73 -2.05 7.16
C TYR A 245 1.34 -0.75 7.87
N PHE A 246 2.34 -0.19 8.52
CA PHE A 246 2.32 1.15 9.10
C PHE A 246 3.63 1.85 8.72
N LEU A 247 3.53 2.98 8.02
CA LEU A 247 4.66 3.81 7.62
C LEU A 247 4.49 5.20 8.22
N LYS A 248 5.40 5.61 9.10
CA LYS A 248 5.47 6.98 9.61
C LYS A 248 6.51 7.73 8.81
N LEU A 249 6.08 8.69 8.03
CA LEU A 249 6.85 9.34 6.97
C LEU A 249 7.13 10.82 7.22
N GLY A 250 6.86 11.27 8.44
CA GLY A 250 7.01 12.64 8.90
C GLY A 250 6.19 12.88 10.16
N SER A 251 6.12 14.14 10.58
CA SER A 251 5.31 14.55 11.76
C SER A 251 3.81 14.51 11.47
N ASP A 252 3.42 14.73 10.24
CA ASP A 252 2.04 14.92 9.78
C ASP A 252 1.65 14.01 8.60
N HIS A 253 2.49 12.99 8.32
CA HIS A 253 2.26 12.07 7.21
C HIS A 253 2.49 10.63 7.66
N ALA A 254 1.46 9.82 7.60
CA ALA A 254 1.51 8.38 7.84
C ALA A 254 0.66 7.62 6.82
N VAL A 255 1.06 6.41 6.52
CA VAL A 255 0.35 5.46 5.65
C VAL A 255 0.16 4.17 6.42
N LEU A 256 -1.07 3.67 6.46
CA LEU A 256 -1.39 2.39 7.10
C LEU A 256 -2.41 1.62 6.27
N GLY A 257 -2.30 0.31 6.28
CA GLY A 257 -3.19 -0.48 5.43
C GLY A 257 -3.16 -1.96 5.73
N SER A 258 -4.12 -2.63 5.09
CA SER A 258 -4.37 -4.05 5.22
C SER A 258 -4.66 -4.64 3.83
N SER A 259 -3.60 -4.79 3.02
CA SER A 259 -3.72 -5.27 1.65
C SER A 259 -3.83 -6.79 1.58
N PRO A 260 -4.78 -7.33 0.84
CA PRO A 260 -4.87 -8.77 0.60
C PRO A 260 -3.98 -9.24 -0.56
N GLU A 261 -3.44 -8.32 -1.37
CA GLU A 261 -2.93 -8.64 -2.70
C GLU A 261 -1.45 -8.24 -2.86
N VAL A 262 -0.63 -9.20 -3.26
CA VAL A 262 0.72 -8.93 -3.72
C VAL A 262 0.67 -8.28 -5.10
N LEU A 263 1.39 -7.18 -5.30
CA LEU A 263 1.64 -6.63 -6.62
C LEU A 263 2.66 -7.51 -7.36
N VAL A 264 3.85 -7.63 -6.80
CA VAL A 264 4.93 -8.43 -7.36
C VAL A 264 5.98 -8.72 -6.28
N SER A 265 6.55 -9.91 -6.32
CA SER A 265 7.70 -10.28 -5.47
C SER A 265 8.82 -10.88 -6.30
N LEU A 266 10.05 -10.77 -5.77
CA LEU A 266 11.25 -11.35 -6.35
C LEU A 266 12.09 -11.99 -5.25
N GLU A 267 12.38 -13.27 -5.39
CA GLU A 267 13.32 -13.99 -4.52
C GLU A 267 14.38 -14.68 -5.38
N GLY A 268 15.60 -14.19 -5.30
CA GLY A 268 16.67 -14.60 -6.22
C GLY A 268 16.33 -14.24 -7.66
N LYS A 269 16.03 -15.24 -8.50
CA LYS A 269 15.54 -15.05 -9.87
C LYS A 269 14.04 -15.31 -10.04
N ARG A 270 13.38 -15.81 -9.02
CA ARG A 270 11.95 -16.17 -9.09
C ARG A 270 11.09 -14.93 -8.88
N ALA A 271 10.55 -14.43 -9.96
CA ALA A 271 9.52 -13.39 -9.97
C ALA A 271 8.13 -14.02 -9.79
N MET A 272 7.26 -13.42 -9.00
CA MET A 272 5.92 -13.93 -8.73
C MET A 272 4.92 -12.79 -8.62
N THR A 273 3.71 -13.01 -9.15
CA THR A 273 2.52 -12.19 -8.92
C THR A 273 1.32 -13.08 -8.68
N ARG A 274 0.31 -12.55 -7.96
CA ARG A 274 -0.89 -13.33 -7.59
C ARG A 274 -2.15 -12.51 -7.86
N PRO A 275 -2.67 -12.60 -9.08
CA PRO A 275 -3.97 -12.00 -9.37
C PRO A 275 -5.06 -12.63 -8.50
N LEU A 276 -5.90 -11.74 -7.97
CA LEU A 276 -7.02 -12.05 -7.09
C LEU A 276 -8.27 -11.45 -7.72
N ALA A 277 -9.32 -12.28 -7.90
CA ALA A 277 -10.60 -11.84 -8.44
C ALA A 277 -11.74 -12.66 -7.83
N GLY A 278 -12.96 -12.18 -8.05
CA GLY A 278 -14.14 -12.79 -7.49
C GLY A 278 -14.22 -12.68 -5.99
N THR A 279 -15.40 -12.46 -5.45
CA THR A 279 -15.58 -12.31 -4.01
C THR A 279 -16.89 -12.95 -3.59
N ARG A 280 -16.85 -13.76 -2.52
CA ARG A 280 -18.04 -14.20 -1.79
C ARG A 280 -17.80 -13.99 -0.29
N PRO A 281 -18.86 -13.68 0.48
CA PRO A 281 -18.77 -13.65 1.94
C PRO A 281 -18.42 -15.04 2.47
N ARG A 282 -17.91 -15.09 3.70
CA ARG A 282 -17.76 -16.35 4.44
C ARG A 282 -19.13 -16.92 4.80
N GLY A 283 -19.24 -18.22 4.81
CA GLY A 283 -20.42 -18.91 5.31
C GLY A 283 -20.49 -18.88 6.84
N ASP A 284 -21.69 -18.95 7.39
CA ASP A 284 -21.97 -19.07 8.82
C ASP A 284 -21.76 -20.50 9.37
N SER A 285 -21.57 -21.46 8.46
CA SER A 285 -21.17 -22.84 8.77
C SER A 285 -20.12 -23.34 7.77
N PRO A 286 -19.35 -24.39 8.10
CA PRO A 286 -18.39 -24.99 7.16
C PRO A 286 -19.04 -25.47 5.85
N GLU A 287 -20.27 -26.00 5.92
CA GLU A 287 -21.04 -26.49 4.77
C GLU A 287 -21.43 -25.31 3.86
N ARG A 288 -21.94 -24.21 4.46
CA ARG A 288 -22.32 -23.01 3.72
C ARG A 288 -21.09 -22.35 3.11
N ASP A 289 -19.97 -22.29 3.85
CA ASP A 289 -18.68 -21.77 3.35
C ASP A 289 -18.19 -22.55 2.12
N GLN A 290 -18.30 -23.89 2.17
CA GLN A 290 -17.94 -24.75 1.03
C GLN A 290 -18.89 -24.57 -0.16
N THR A 291 -20.19 -24.39 0.10
CA THR A 291 -21.18 -24.12 -0.95
C THR A 291 -20.84 -22.81 -1.68
N LEU A 292 -20.58 -21.72 -0.94
CA LEU A 292 -20.20 -20.43 -1.50
C LEU A 292 -18.90 -20.51 -2.30
N ALA A 293 -17.92 -21.29 -1.83
CA ALA A 293 -16.68 -21.54 -2.55
C ALA A 293 -16.92 -22.25 -3.90
N THR A 294 -17.82 -23.25 -3.91
CA THR A 294 -18.19 -23.98 -5.13
C THR A 294 -18.97 -23.09 -6.09
N GLU A 295 -19.92 -22.29 -5.59
CA GLU A 295 -20.65 -21.29 -6.38
C GLU A 295 -19.69 -20.32 -7.04
N LEU A 296 -18.71 -19.78 -6.30
CA LEU A 296 -17.70 -18.85 -6.81
C LEU A 296 -16.86 -19.47 -7.92
N LEU A 297 -16.38 -20.70 -7.73
CA LEU A 297 -15.58 -21.41 -8.74
C LEU A 297 -16.38 -21.82 -9.99
N SER A 298 -17.70 -21.98 -9.89
CA SER A 298 -18.56 -22.33 -11.01
C SER A 298 -19.12 -21.11 -11.75
N ASP A 299 -19.00 -19.92 -11.20
CA ASP A 299 -19.46 -18.68 -11.80
C ASP A 299 -18.64 -18.35 -13.05
N SER A 300 -19.28 -18.41 -14.22
CA SER A 300 -18.62 -18.23 -15.51
C SER A 300 -18.06 -16.81 -15.71
N LYS A 301 -18.72 -15.79 -15.14
CA LYS A 301 -18.29 -14.39 -15.21
C LYS A 301 -17.02 -14.19 -14.38
N GLU A 302 -17.05 -14.59 -13.11
CA GLU A 302 -15.91 -14.49 -12.19
C GLU A 302 -14.68 -15.24 -12.74
N ARG A 303 -14.90 -16.40 -13.35
CA ARG A 303 -13.83 -17.18 -14.00
C ARG A 303 -13.26 -16.46 -15.23
N ALA A 304 -14.09 -15.88 -16.07
CA ALA A 304 -13.64 -15.15 -17.27
C ALA A 304 -12.82 -13.91 -16.89
N GLU A 305 -13.27 -13.15 -15.89
CA GLU A 305 -12.53 -12.02 -15.33
C GLU A 305 -11.19 -12.48 -14.76
N HIS A 306 -11.18 -13.55 -13.98
CA HIS A 306 -9.96 -14.10 -13.40
C HIS A 306 -8.94 -14.56 -14.45
N VAL A 307 -9.38 -15.23 -15.53
CA VAL A 307 -8.52 -15.62 -16.66
C VAL A 307 -7.86 -14.39 -17.29
N MET A 308 -8.62 -13.32 -17.51
CA MET A 308 -8.10 -12.07 -18.06
C MET A 308 -6.98 -11.48 -17.16
N LEU A 309 -7.17 -11.48 -15.84
CA LEU A 309 -6.15 -10.99 -14.89
C LEU A 309 -4.91 -11.90 -14.85
N VAL A 310 -5.09 -13.21 -14.97
CA VAL A 310 -3.96 -14.17 -15.08
C VAL A 310 -3.18 -13.93 -16.38
N ASP A 311 -3.84 -13.69 -17.50
CA ASP A 311 -3.17 -13.42 -18.77
C ASP A 311 -2.43 -12.07 -18.72
N LEU A 312 -3.00 -11.06 -18.09
CA LEU A 312 -2.31 -9.78 -17.85
C LEU A 312 -1.06 -9.95 -17.01
N ALA A 313 -1.15 -10.72 -15.92
CA ALA A 313 -0.01 -11.07 -15.07
C ALA A 313 1.09 -11.83 -15.83
N ARG A 314 0.70 -12.77 -16.70
CA ARG A 314 1.64 -13.48 -17.58
C ARG A 314 2.32 -12.54 -18.56
N ASN A 315 1.59 -11.60 -19.12
CA ASN A 315 2.14 -10.59 -20.03
C ASN A 315 3.13 -9.68 -19.29
N ASP A 316 2.79 -9.20 -18.10
CA ASP A 316 3.66 -8.35 -17.30
C ASP A 316 4.99 -9.03 -16.97
N LEU A 317 4.97 -10.27 -16.45
CA LEU A 317 6.17 -11.05 -16.19
C LEU A 317 6.93 -11.41 -17.48
N GLY A 318 6.23 -11.69 -18.58
CA GLY A 318 6.82 -12.04 -19.87
C GLY A 318 7.73 -10.96 -20.46
N ARG A 319 7.54 -9.70 -20.06
CA ARG A 319 8.37 -8.57 -20.50
C ARG A 319 9.82 -8.67 -19.99
N VAL A 320 10.05 -9.28 -18.81
CA VAL A 320 11.35 -9.30 -18.12
C VAL A 320 11.85 -10.69 -17.73
N CYS A 321 11.01 -11.71 -17.82
CA CYS A 321 11.39 -13.09 -17.50
C CYS A 321 11.95 -13.86 -18.72
N GLU A 322 12.69 -14.92 -18.46
CA GLU A 322 13.23 -15.83 -19.47
C GLU A 322 12.10 -16.44 -20.32
N TYR A 323 12.36 -16.63 -21.60
CA TYR A 323 11.37 -17.17 -22.54
C TYR A 323 10.94 -18.57 -22.13
N GLY A 324 9.65 -18.83 -22.06
CA GLY A 324 9.10 -20.13 -21.63
C GLY A 324 9.17 -20.43 -20.12
N SER A 325 9.69 -19.49 -19.32
CA SER A 325 9.74 -19.67 -17.85
C SER A 325 8.45 -19.22 -17.16
N VAL A 326 7.64 -18.36 -17.79
CA VAL A 326 6.40 -17.84 -17.19
C VAL A 326 5.34 -18.94 -17.16
N ARG A 327 4.90 -19.31 -15.95
CA ARG A 327 3.95 -20.40 -15.70
C ARG A 327 2.91 -19.99 -14.68
N VAL A 328 1.71 -20.54 -14.81
CA VAL A 328 0.68 -20.51 -13.77
C VAL A 328 0.93 -21.71 -12.86
N THR A 329 1.47 -21.48 -11.67
CA THR A 329 1.88 -22.54 -10.73
C THR A 329 0.73 -23.00 -9.82
N ARG A 330 -0.24 -22.10 -9.57
CA ARG A 330 -1.49 -22.37 -8.87
C ARG A 330 -2.62 -21.71 -9.65
N GLN A 331 -3.74 -22.40 -9.85
CA GLN A 331 -4.81 -21.92 -10.71
C GLN A 331 -6.17 -22.13 -10.07
N PHE A 332 -6.98 -21.07 -10.00
CA PHE A 332 -8.35 -21.10 -9.49
C PHE A 332 -8.49 -21.71 -8.09
N GLU A 333 -7.60 -21.34 -7.18
CA GLU A 333 -7.71 -21.76 -5.78
C GLU A 333 -8.59 -20.78 -4.99
N ILE A 334 -9.37 -21.32 -4.03
CA ILE A 334 -10.11 -20.47 -3.09
C ILE A 334 -9.20 -20.11 -1.92
N GLU A 335 -8.93 -18.82 -1.77
CA GLU A 335 -8.29 -18.29 -0.56
C GLU A 335 -9.35 -17.69 0.35
N ARG A 336 -9.36 -18.15 1.61
CA ARG A 336 -10.31 -17.72 2.64
C ARG A 336 -9.63 -16.68 3.52
N HIS A 337 -10.30 -15.53 3.66
CA HIS A 337 -9.93 -14.47 4.59
C HIS A 337 -10.97 -14.40 5.72
N ALA A 338 -10.75 -13.55 6.70
CA ALA A 338 -11.62 -13.45 7.88
C ALA A 338 -13.10 -13.21 7.53
N ARG A 339 -13.41 -12.43 6.49
CA ARG A 339 -14.79 -12.03 6.13
C ARG A 339 -15.23 -12.45 4.73
N VAL A 340 -14.30 -12.72 3.84
CA VAL A 340 -14.56 -13.02 2.43
C VAL A 340 -13.65 -14.13 1.93
N MET A 341 -14.00 -14.71 0.77
CA MET A 341 -13.15 -15.62 0.02
C MET A 341 -12.99 -15.12 -1.42
N HIS A 342 -11.85 -15.43 -2.03
CA HIS A 342 -11.51 -15.03 -3.38
C HIS A 342 -11.00 -16.20 -4.22
N ILE A 343 -11.10 -16.06 -5.56
CA ILE A 343 -10.35 -16.90 -6.49
C ILE A 343 -8.96 -16.30 -6.63
N VAL A 344 -7.94 -17.13 -6.48
CA VAL A 344 -6.54 -16.73 -6.58
C VAL A 344 -5.82 -17.68 -7.54
N SER A 345 -4.95 -17.10 -8.37
CA SER A 345 -3.95 -17.85 -9.14
C SER A 345 -2.57 -17.30 -8.86
N GLU A 346 -1.54 -18.10 -9.13
CA GLU A 346 -0.14 -17.68 -8.95
C GLU A 346 0.59 -17.81 -10.28
N VAL A 347 1.23 -16.72 -10.70
CA VAL A 347 2.02 -16.66 -11.92
C VAL A 347 3.47 -16.41 -11.55
N GLU A 348 4.36 -17.26 -12.02
CA GLU A 348 5.79 -17.19 -11.75
C GLU A 348 6.60 -17.15 -13.03
N GLY A 349 7.79 -16.58 -12.94
CA GLY A 349 8.78 -16.57 -14.02
C GLY A 349 10.19 -16.45 -13.48
N LEU A 350 11.18 -16.77 -14.29
CA LEU A 350 12.59 -16.57 -13.96
C LEU A 350 13.07 -15.27 -14.58
N LEU A 351 13.46 -14.31 -13.74
CA LEU A 351 13.97 -13.01 -14.18
C LEU A 351 15.25 -13.20 -15.02
N ARG A 352 15.32 -12.54 -16.18
CA ARG A 352 16.51 -12.58 -17.03
C ARG A 352 17.71 -11.93 -16.35
N PRO A 353 18.95 -12.39 -16.64
CA PRO A 353 20.16 -11.88 -15.95
C PRO A 353 20.43 -10.38 -16.14
N GLU A 354 19.95 -9.79 -17.24
CA GLU A 354 20.11 -8.37 -17.55
C GLU A 354 19.10 -7.47 -16.85
N HIS A 355 18.13 -8.03 -16.13
CA HIS A 355 17.10 -7.30 -15.40
C HIS A 355 17.27 -7.43 -13.88
N ASP A 356 16.84 -6.39 -13.17
CA ASP A 356 16.82 -6.34 -11.71
C ASP A 356 15.37 -6.24 -11.15
N ALA A 357 15.26 -6.11 -9.82
CA ALA A 357 13.98 -5.96 -9.14
C ALA A 357 13.20 -4.72 -9.62
N LEU A 358 13.88 -3.66 -10.02
CA LEU A 358 13.25 -2.41 -10.46
C LEU A 358 12.72 -2.52 -11.90
N ASP A 359 13.38 -3.31 -12.76
CA ASP A 359 12.86 -3.63 -14.08
C ASP A 359 11.60 -4.50 -13.98
N LEU A 360 11.59 -5.45 -13.04
CA LEU A 360 10.40 -6.26 -12.73
C LEU A 360 9.27 -5.39 -12.19
N LEU A 361 9.56 -4.47 -11.25
CA LEU A 361 8.57 -3.50 -10.77
C LEU A 361 7.98 -2.69 -11.92
N ARG A 362 8.80 -2.12 -12.79
CA ARG A 362 8.34 -1.36 -13.96
C ARG A 362 7.43 -2.18 -14.88
N ALA A 363 7.73 -3.47 -15.07
CA ALA A 363 6.93 -4.34 -15.92
C ALA A 363 5.55 -4.65 -15.33
N ALA A 364 5.46 -4.82 -14.01
CA ALA A 364 4.22 -5.18 -13.30
C ALA A 364 3.37 -3.97 -12.89
N PHE A 365 3.95 -2.77 -12.83
CA PHE A 365 3.33 -1.57 -12.25
C PHE A 365 2.59 -0.71 -13.30
N PRO A 366 1.41 -0.18 -12.96
CA PRO A 366 0.56 -0.60 -11.86
C PRO A 366 -0.17 -1.90 -12.16
N ALA A 367 -0.75 -2.54 -11.14
CA ALA A 367 -1.47 -3.80 -11.33
C ALA A 367 -2.70 -3.66 -12.22
N GLY A 368 -3.00 -4.69 -13.01
CA GLY A 368 -4.21 -4.74 -13.83
C GLY A 368 -5.50 -4.73 -13.01
N THR A 369 -5.47 -5.32 -11.82
CA THR A 369 -6.60 -5.38 -10.88
C THR A 369 -7.05 -4.01 -10.34
N VAL A 370 -6.25 -2.95 -10.55
CA VAL A 370 -6.61 -1.56 -10.20
C VAL A 370 -6.60 -0.61 -11.39
N THR A 371 -6.30 -1.11 -12.60
CA THR A 371 -6.29 -0.33 -13.85
C THR A 371 -7.31 -0.85 -14.84
N GLY A 372 -7.03 -1.96 -15.46
CA GLY A 372 -7.86 -2.59 -16.48
C GLY A 372 -7.05 -3.20 -17.61
N ALA A 373 -7.72 -3.61 -18.66
CA ALA A 373 -7.14 -4.29 -19.81
C ALA A 373 -7.74 -3.78 -21.13
N PRO A 374 -6.92 -3.36 -22.10
CA PRO A 374 -5.47 -3.13 -22.08
C PRO A 374 -5.03 -2.01 -21.12
N LYS A 375 -3.93 -2.22 -20.38
CA LYS A 375 -3.51 -1.40 -19.25
C LYS A 375 -3.40 0.09 -19.55
N ILE A 376 -2.65 0.47 -20.59
CA ILE A 376 -2.39 1.89 -20.92
C ILE A 376 -3.70 2.59 -21.30
N ARG A 377 -4.53 1.98 -22.16
CA ARG A 377 -5.80 2.57 -22.56
C ARG A 377 -6.78 2.73 -21.41
N ALA A 378 -6.84 1.74 -20.52
CA ALA A 378 -7.65 1.85 -19.30
C ALA A 378 -7.19 3.03 -18.41
N MET A 379 -5.87 3.23 -18.24
CA MET A 379 -5.33 4.36 -17.48
C MET A 379 -5.66 5.72 -18.11
N GLU A 380 -5.63 5.85 -19.44
CA GLU A 380 -6.03 7.07 -20.15
C GLU A 380 -7.50 7.43 -19.89
N ILE A 381 -8.38 6.42 -19.91
CA ILE A 381 -9.81 6.60 -19.65
C ILE A 381 -10.03 6.99 -18.17
N ILE A 382 -9.38 6.30 -17.24
CA ILE A 382 -9.43 6.60 -15.80
C ILE A 382 -9.02 8.05 -15.53
N ASP A 383 -7.92 8.52 -16.13
CA ASP A 383 -7.44 9.89 -15.96
C ASP A 383 -8.45 10.95 -16.45
N SER A 384 -9.33 10.61 -17.40
CA SER A 384 -10.37 11.52 -17.89
C SER A 384 -11.63 11.55 -17.01
N LEU A 385 -11.81 10.53 -16.16
CA LEU A 385 -13.03 10.34 -15.36
C LEU A 385 -12.84 10.68 -13.87
N GLU A 386 -11.68 10.39 -13.30
CA GLU A 386 -11.43 10.65 -11.90
C GLU A 386 -11.10 12.13 -11.67
N PRO A 387 -11.76 12.81 -10.72
CA PRO A 387 -11.63 14.28 -10.55
C PRO A 387 -10.29 14.70 -9.97
N VAL A 388 -9.54 13.78 -9.35
CA VAL A 388 -8.22 14.02 -8.74
C VAL A 388 -7.29 12.83 -8.96
N ARG A 389 -5.99 13.08 -8.89
CA ARG A 389 -4.96 12.03 -8.95
C ARG A 389 -5.20 10.99 -7.86
N ARG A 390 -4.91 9.74 -8.18
CA ARG A 390 -5.03 8.61 -7.23
C ARG A 390 -4.05 8.70 -6.07
N GLY A 391 -2.89 9.31 -6.31
CA GLY A 391 -1.81 9.33 -5.32
C GLY A 391 -1.36 7.91 -4.96
N LEU A 392 -1.56 7.52 -3.70
CA LEU A 392 -1.13 6.19 -3.24
C LEU A 392 -2.03 5.05 -3.70
N TYR A 393 -3.34 5.26 -3.83
CA TYR A 393 -4.28 4.19 -4.18
C TYR A 393 -3.92 3.51 -5.51
N GLY A 394 -3.82 2.17 -5.50
CA GLY A 394 -3.41 1.39 -6.65
C GLY A 394 -1.90 1.41 -6.93
N GLY A 395 -1.11 2.01 -6.05
CA GLY A 395 0.34 1.96 -6.05
C GLY A 395 0.90 0.71 -5.36
N ALA A 396 2.16 0.76 -4.94
CA ALA A 396 2.90 -0.34 -4.33
C ALA A 396 3.46 0.05 -2.96
N ILE A 397 3.43 -0.88 -2.01
CA ILE A 397 4.01 -0.72 -0.67
C ILE A 397 4.81 -1.96 -0.31
N GLY A 398 6.00 -1.77 0.27
CA GLY A 398 6.84 -2.86 0.73
C GLY A 398 8.31 -2.49 0.73
N TYR A 399 9.16 -3.42 0.33
CA TYR A 399 10.61 -3.24 0.38
C TYR A 399 11.30 -3.74 -0.89
N ILE A 400 12.49 -3.19 -1.11
CA ILE A 400 13.47 -3.66 -2.12
C ILE A 400 14.82 -3.70 -1.43
N ASP A 401 15.53 -4.82 -1.52
CA ASP A 401 16.83 -5.01 -0.91
C ASP A 401 17.99 -5.02 -1.94
N PRO A 402 19.23 -4.77 -1.52
CA PRO A 402 20.38 -4.74 -2.44
C PRO A 402 20.78 -6.11 -2.98
N SER A 403 20.24 -7.21 -2.48
CA SER A 403 20.46 -8.56 -3.02
C SER A 403 19.43 -8.98 -4.07
N ASN A 404 18.73 -7.99 -4.63
CA ASN A 404 17.69 -8.20 -5.64
C ASN A 404 16.48 -9.00 -5.12
N ARG A 405 16.14 -8.81 -3.83
CA ARG A 405 14.87 -9.26 -3.26
C ARG A 405 13.89 -8.10 -3.23
N MET A 406 12.66 -8.39 -3.51
CA MET A 406 11.56 -7.42 -3.49
C MET A 406 10.27 -8.11 -3.07
N ASP A 407 9.50 -7.44 -2.22
CA ASP A 407 8.13 -7.86 -1.91
C ASP A 407 7.26 -6.60 -1.76
N LEU A 408 6.36 -6.42 -2.72
CA LEU A 408 5.51 -5.26 -2.83
C LEU A 408 4.05 -5.70 -2.91
N CYS A 409 3.24 -5.21 -2.00
CA CYS A 409 1.79 -5.36 -2.08
C CYS A 409 1.15 -4.18 -2.81
N LEU A 410 -0.06 -4.40 -3.26
CA LEU A 410 -0.89 -3.38 -3.88
C LEU A 410 -1.43 -2.43 -2.80
N ALA A 411 -1.32 -1.13 -3.01
CA ALA A 411 -1.84 -0.11 -2.08
C ALA A 411 -3.37 0.03 -2.22
N ILE A 412 -4.09 -0.93 -1.68
CA ILE A 412 -5.55 -0.95 -1.51
C ILE A 412 -5.88 -1.18 -0.04
N ARG A 413 -7.11 -0.90 0.38
CA ARG A 413 -7.49 -0.97 1.81
C ARG A 413 -6.51 -0.17 2.68
N THR A 414 -6.20 1.05 2.24
CA THR A 414 -5.13 1.92 2.75
C THR A 414 -5.72 3.24 3.23
N LEU A 415 -5.25 3.70 4.37
CA LEU A 415 -5.48 5.04 4.90
C LEU A 415 -4.19 5.86 4.76
N VAL A 416 -4.32 7.06 4.25
CA VAL A 416 -3.28 8.08 4.27
C VAL A 416 -3.68 9.15 5.25
N VAL A 417 -2.93 9.28 6.35
CA VAL A 417 -3.13 10.35 7.33
C VAL A 417 -2.20 11.50 6.96
N HIS A 418 -2.78 12.66 6.72
CA HIS A 418 -2.01 13.85 6.34
C HIS A 418 -2.67 15.12 6.84
N ARG A 419 -1.92 15.94 7.60
CA ARG A 419 -2.35 17.25 8.11
C ARG A 419 -3.74 17.23 8.80
N GLY A 420 -3.93 16.28 9.72
CA GLY A 420 -5.19 16.17 10.47
C GLY A 420 -6.37 15.64 9.66
N ARG A 421 -6.12 15.08 8.47
CA ARG A 421 -7.13 14.41 7.63
C ARG A 421 -6.72 12.97 7.35
N VAL A 422 -7.71 12.14 7.12
CA VAL A 422 -7.53 10.80 6.58
C VAL A 422 -8.12 10.73 5.19
N LEU A 423 -7.35 10.16 4.26
CA LEU A 423 -7.76 9.88 2.89
C LEU A 423 -7.85 8.37 2.73
N LEU A 424 -8.93 7.91 2.11
CA LEU A 424 -9.09 6.52 1.70
C LEU A 424 -9.71 6.47 0.30
N GLN A 425 -9.38 5.44 -0.48
CA GLN A 425 -9.89 5.31 -1.84
C GLN A 425 -10.25 3.86 -2.12
N ALA A 426 -11.34 3.67 -2.86
CA ALA A 426 -11.81 2.36 -3.26
C ALA A 426 -12.36 2.41 -4.69
N GLY A 427 -12.17 1.32 -5.44
CA GLY A 427 -12.61 1.23 -6.82
C GLY A 427 -13.34 -0.08 -7.12
N ALA A 428 -14.08 -0.06 -8.21
CA ALA A 428 -14.79 -1.21 -8.77
C ALA A 428 -14.31 -1.50 -10.19
N GLY A 429 -14.20 -2.78 -10.54
CA GLY A 429 -13.83 -3.26 -11.86
C GLY A 429 -15.04 -3.29 -12.78
N ILE A 430 -15.07 -2.42 -13.77
CA ILE A 430 -16.18 -2.28 -14.71
C ILE A 430 -15.95 -3.19 -15.91
N VAL A 431 -16.88 -4.08 -16.14
CA VAL A 431 -16.94 -5.03 -17.29
C VAL A 431 -18.27 -4.88 -18.03
N ALA A 432 -18.43 -5.55 -19.17
CA ALA A 432 -19.59 -5.36 -20.06
C ALA A 432 -20.96 -5.48 -19.39
N ASP A 433 -21.08 -6.32 -18.35
CA ASP A 433 -22.33 -6.57 -17.64
C ASP A 433 -22.45 -5.79 -16.32
N SER A 434 -21.56 -4.81 -16.07
CA SER A 434 -21.58 -4.00 -14.86
C SER A 434 -22.82 -3.11 -14.79
N ASP A 435 -23.41 -3.02 -13.60
CA ASP A 435 -24.51 -2.11 -13.27
C ASP A 435 -23.97 -0.89 -12.51
N PRO A 436 -24.16 0.35 -12.99
CA PRO A 436 -23.54 1.54 -12.40
C PRO A 436 -23.81 1.71 -10.90
N ARG A 437 -25.04 1.42 -10.47
CA ARG A 437 -25.40 1.55 -9.06
C ARG A 437 -24.73 0.48 -8.18
N ARG A 438 -24.66 -0.76 -8.67
CA ARG A 438 -23.99 -1.85 -7.94
C ARG A 438 -22.49 -1.58 -7.80
N GLU A 439 -21.85 -1.07 -8.83
CA GLU A 439 -20.42 -0.71 -8.79
C GLU A 439 -20.16 0.44 -7.81
N TYR A 440 -21.04 1.45 -7.75
CA TYR A 440 -20.96 2.48 -6.72
C TYR A 440 -21.08 1.90 -5.30
N GLU A 441 -22.06 1.02 -5.04
CA GLU A 441 -22.22 0.37 -3.75
C GLU A 441 -21.01 -0.53 -3.40
N GLU A 442 -20.40 -1.18 -4.40
CA GLU A 442 -19.19 -1.98 -4.20
C GLU A 442 -18.03 -1.14 -3.67
N THR A 443 -17.81 0.05 -4.21
CA THR A 443 -16.75 0.94 -3.70
C THR A 443 -16.98 1.33 -2.24
N ARG A 444 -18.23 1.57 -1.85
CA ARG A 444 -18.62 1.88 -0.47
C ARG A 444 -18.39 0.68 0.46
N HIS A 445 -18.77 -0.52 0.02
CA HIS A 445 -18.51 -1.74 0.78
C HIS A 445 -17.00 -1.98 0.96
N LYS A 446 -16.19 -1.74 -0.07
CA LYS A 446 -14.73 -1.85 0.03
C LYS A 446 -14.12 -0.83 1.00
N ALA A 447 -14.71 0.35 1.12
CA ALA A 447 -14.30 1.37 2.06
C ALA A 447 -14.73 1.07 3.51
N SER A 448 -15.82 0.32 3.72
CA SER A 448 -16.47 0.14 5.02
C SER A 448 -15.57 -0.41 6.13
N ALA A 449 -14.65 -1.35 5.79
CA ALA A 449 -13.72 -1.92 6.78
C ALA A 449 -12.75 -0.86 7.34
N LEU A 450 -12.31 0.09 6.49
CA LEU A 450 -11.46 1.20 6.90
C LEU A 450 -12.23 2.21 7.76
N VAL A 451 -13.48 2.46 7.38
CA VAL A 451 -14.38 3.33 8.14
C VAL A 451 -14.64 2.75 9.53
N GLN A 452 -14.92 1.45 9.64
CA GLN A 452 -15.08 0.77 10.94
C GLN A 452 -13.83 0.90 11.83
N ALA A 453 -12.64 0.83 11.23
CA ALA A 453 -11.39 1.02 11.98
C ALA A 453 -11.27 2.45 12.51
N LEU A 454 -11.65 3.46 11.72
CA LEU A 454 -11.70 4.88 12.12
C LEU A 454 -12.71 5.11 13.26
N GLU A 455 -13.93 4.59 13.13
CA GLU A 455 -14.99 4.71 14.14
C GLU A 455 -14.57 4.07 15.46
N ARG A 456 -14.01 2.84 15.39
CA ARG A 456 -13.56 2.13 16.57
C ARG A 456 -12.42 2.86 17.30
N CYS A 457 -11.48 3.46 16.56
CA CYS A 457 -10.40 4.23 17.15
C CYS A 457 -10.93 5.45 17.92
N ARG A 458 -12.01 6.08 17.43
CA ARG A 458 -12.68 7.19 18.12
C ARG A 458 -13.48 6.74 19.34
N SER A 459 -14.19 5.61 19.25
CA SER A 459 -15.06 5.09 20.32
C SER A 459 -14.31 4.56 21.52
N SER A 460 -13.09 4.07 21.36
CA SER A 460 -12.27 3.59 22.51
C SER A 460 -11.79 4.71 23.43
N ALA A 461 -12.01 5.95 23.05
CA ALA A 461 -11.65 7.13 23.83
C ALA A 461 -12.82 7.81 24.57
N GLY A 462 -14.07 7.41 24.30
CA GLY A 462 -15.28 7.89 24.99
C GLY A 462 -16.01 6.72 25.65
N GLY A 463 -16.06 6.66 26.98
CA GLY A 463 -16.87 5.68 27.71
C GLY A 463 -18.36 5.84 27.42
N HIS A 464 -19.02 4.71 27.06
CA HIS A 464 -20.46 4.45 27.07
C HIS A 464 -21.42 5.58 26.68
N ASP A 465 -21.90 5.64 25.44
CA ASP A 465 -23.31 5.46 25.07
C ASP A 465 -23.54 5.67 23.54
N GLY A 466 -24.52 4.94 22.96
CA GLY A 466 -25.21 5.32 21.74
C GLY A 466 -24.57 4.96 20.40
N ARG A 467 -25.04 3.87 19.79
CA ARG A 467 -24.77 3.48 18.38
C ARG A 467 -25.25 4.57 17.41
N ALA A 468 -24.37 5.41 16.91
CA ALA A 468 -24.61 6.19 15.70
C ALA A 468 -24.04 5.41 14.48
N LYS A 469 -24.85 5.16 13.46
CA LYS A 469 -24.39 4.61 12.18
C LYS A 469 -23.74 5.72 11.39
N ALA A 470 -22.56 5.47 10.82
CA ALA A 470 -21.94 6.40 9.87
C ALA A 470 -22.88 6.61 8.68
N GLU A 471 -23.29 7.83 8.46
CA GLU A 471 -24.02 8.24 7.27
C GLU A 471 -23.05 8.79 6.25
N PHE A 472 -23.07 8.20 5.05
CA PHE A 472 -22.34 8.74 3.91
C PHE A 472 -23.07 9.95 3.37
N THR A 473 -22.56 11.14 3.59
CA THR A 473 -23.10 12.35 2.97
C THR A 473 -22.49 12.60 1.60
N SER A 474 -23.33 12.68 0.58
CA SER A 474 -22.97 13.23 -0.74
C SER A 474 -22.87 14.75 -0.65
N ALA A 475 -21.99 15.37 -1.43
CA ALA A 475 -21.75 16.80 -1.48
C ALA A 475 -23.05 17.64 -1.55
N GLY A 476 -23.57 18.01 -0.39
CA GLY A 476 -24.52 19.10 -0.23
C GLY A 476 -23.75 20.40 -0.17
N ALA A 477 -24.17 21.38 -0.98
CA ALA A 477 -23.55 22.66 -1.22
C ALA A 477 -22.93 23.30 0.04
N TRP A 478 -21.63 23.41 0.07
CA TRP A 478 -20.93 24.34 0.93
C TRP A 478 -21.12 25.73 0.36
N GLY A 479 -21.76 26.61 1.16
CA GLY A 479 -21.93 28.01 0.84
C GLY A 479 -20.58 28.63 0.47
N SER A 480 -20.60 29.45 -0.56
CA SER A 480 -19.52 30.28 -1.05
C SER A 480 -19.03 31.27 0.02
N GLY A 481 -18.25 30.79 0.98
CA GLY A 481 -17.45 31.60 1.88
C GLY A 481 -16.04 31.66 1.30
N GLY A 482 -15.78 32.64 0.45
CA GLY A 482 -14.46 32.88 -0.14
C GLY A 482 -13.45 33.21 0.94
N LEU A 483 -12.54 32.25 1.20
CA LEU A 483 -11.22 32.52 1.71
C LEU A 483 -10.28 32.47 0.51
N SER A 484 -10.03 33.64 -0.07
CA SER A 484 -8.93 33.88 -0.98
C SER A 484 -7.62 33.68 -0.21
N MET A 485 -7.04 32.52 -0.31
CA MET A 485 -5.62 32.33 0.03
C MET A 485 -4.80 32.68 -1.22
N GLU A 486 -4.16 33.82 -1.20
CA GLU A 486 -3.09 34.15 -2.12
C GLU A 486 -1.98 33.09 -1.99
N PRO A 487 -1.37 32.67 -3.11
CA PRO A 487 -0.23 31.78 -3.04
C PRO A 487 0.96 32.51 -2.38
N PRO A 488 1.77 31.85 -1.56
CA PRO A 488 2.95 32.45 -0.97
C PRO A 488 3.87 32.96 -2.09
N SER A 489 4.24 34.25 -2.01
CA SER A 489 5.15 34.94 -2.90
C SER A 489 6.46 34.16 -3.03
N ALA A 490 6.85 33.87 -4.27
CA ALA A 490 8.17 33.36 -4.62
C ALA A 490 9.24 34.34 -4.10
N SER A 491 9.94 33.96 -3.04
CA SER A 491 11.15 34.63 -2.62
C SER A 491 12.26 34.38 -3.63
N ALA A 492 12.88 35.47 -4.07
CA ALA A 492 13.84 35.66 -5.11
C ALA A 492 14.93 34.57 -5.20
N ALA A 493 15.09 34.02 -6.41
CA ALA A 493 16.29 33.33 -6.81
C ALA A 493 17.47 34.30 -6.86
N PRO A 494 18.68 33.91 -6.42
CA PRO A 494 19.88 34.74 -6.63
C PRO A 494 20.23 34.79 -8.12
N ARG A 495 20.43 35.99 -8.63
CA ARG A 495 21.00 36.25 -9.97
C ARG A 495 22.39 35.67 -10.02
N VAL A 496 22.66 34.83 -11.01
CA VAL A 496 24.02 34.48 -11.45
C VAL A 496 24.37 35.53 -12.49
N ASP A 497 25.38 36.38 -12.18
CA ASP A 497 26.07 37.20 -13.15
C ASP A 497 27.03 36.34 -13.98
N GLN A 498 26.90 36.48 -15.27
CA GLN A 498 27.74 36.16 -16.44
C GLN A 498 28.67 34.93 -16.36
#